data_4769922f3d51ff85d60fad15b5653ed0
#
_entry.id   4769922f3d51ff85d60fad15b5653ed0
#
_cell.length_a   1.000
_cell.length_b   1.000
_cell.length_c   1.000
_cell.angle_alpha   90.00
_cell.angle_beta   90.00
_cell.angle_gamma   90.00
#
_symmetry.space_group_name_H-M   'P 1'
#
loop_
_entity.id
_entity.type
_entity.pdbx_description
1 polymer ?
#
loop_
_entity_poly.entity_id
_entity_poly.type
_entity_poly.pdbx_seq_one_letter_code
_entity_poly.pdbx_strand_id
1 'polypeptide(L)'
;MSESRKLGEQERLLNYLHGFGGLIAMSVLHIRGRLDPSLLQQGLDWLQEQHPILRSHITYGGLVFRSVPPFVYRQPSFVIEGTGRIPLRVVNDPDPEAWRQVLATDLRTPIKRGKLPRLRVTLVRQSANSDLHHVVVCADHATLDAQSGNMLSRHLMEFLADPAAARARQPIHASLPPPLEDGLPRKPDSGKRPYQPAIRLPNRPLPRPKMETRVIARRLEADDADRLRSAIKTNRTTLHGAVTSAFLLAVRRRYGLDEMTVLTTIDLRRLMKPALHPETYGCYIDILRTKNPIGGDLWGTAKDVSFRLISTLARDQQSASILKLFDWEVYRKELGGIVSHRRRIDGLAVTTAGESGLRRDYGPFELADVTMAVSLDMFGPSLFIIGSEREGGIDLSVGYSASAISEEEVTALADDAFTQLGGRTG
;
A
#
# COMPACT_ATOMS: atom_id res chain seq x y z
N MET A 1 -7.85 7.20 32.44
CA MET A 1 -8.10 5.87 31.78
C MET A 1 -7.22 5.83 30.55
N SER A 2 -6.49 4.75 30.36
CA SER A 2 -5.65 4.57 29.16
C SER A 2 -6.54 4.57 27.92
N GLU A 3 -6.21 5.37 26.92
CA GLU A 3 -6.95 5.36 25.66
C GLU A 3 -6.65 4.08 24.89
N SER A 4 -7.67 3.28 24.68
CA SER A 4 -7.57 2.02 23.95
C SER A 4 -8.81 1.76 23.10
N ARG A 5 -8.62 1.10 21.94
CA ARG A 5 -9.68 0.69 21.02
C ARG A 5 -9.42 -0.72 20.52
N LYS A 6 -10.45 -1.54 20.49
CA LYS A 6 -10.37 -2.85 19.84
C LYS A 6 -10.09 -2.69 18.35
N LEU A 7 -9.29 -3.60 17.78
CA LEU A 7 -9.12 -3.66 16.33
C LEU A 7 -10.43 -4.04 15.68
N GLY A 8 -10.78 -3.38 14.60
CA GLY A 8 -11.83 -3.80 13.69
C GLY A 8 -11.51 -5.12 13.00
N GLU A 9 -12.47 -5.69 12.29
CA GLU A 9 -12.28 -6.99 11.59
C GLU A 9 -11.23 -6.91 10.52
N GLN A 10 -11.23 -5.83 9.72
CA GLN A 10 -10.20 -5.58 8.72
C GLN A 10 -8.80 -5.44 9.35
N GLU A 11 -8.68 -4.60 10.36
CA GLU A 11 -7.42 -4.39 11.06
C GLU A 11 -6.88 -5.70 11.68
N ARG A 12 -7.78 -6.53 12.23
CA ARG A 12 -7.43 -7.86 12.76
C ARG A 12 -6.89 -8.79 11.69
N LEU A 13 -7.55 -8.82 10.51
CA LEU A 13 -7.13 -9.63 9.39
C LEU A 13 -5.74 -9.20 8.91
N LEU A 14 -5.56 -7.91 8.65
CA LEU A 14 -4.28 -7.36 8.16
C LEU A 14 -3.15 -7.59 9.17
N ASN A 15 -3.40 -7.33 10.47
CA ASN A 15 -2.43 -7.61 11.53
C ASN A 15 -2.12 -9.10 11.67
N TYR A 16 -3.09 -9.98 11.46
CA TYR A 16 -2.87 -11.42 11.44
C TYR A 16 -1.94 -11.82 10.30
N LEU A 17 -2.19 -11.34 9.07
CA LEU A 17 -1.37 -11.60 7.90
C LEU A 17 0.04 -11.03 8.04
N HIS A 18 0.17 -9.84 8.65
CA HIS A 18 1.45 -9.25 9.00
C HIS A 18 2.31 -10.17 9.88
N GLY A 19 1.69 -10.87 10.83
CA GLY A 19 2.37 -11.83 11.69
C GLY A 19 3.05 -12.99 10.96
N PHE A 20 2.66 -13.27 9.72
CA PHE A 20 3.28 -14.26 8.83
C PHE A 20 4.26 -13.65 7.84
N GLY A 21 4.57 -12.36 7.93
CA GLY A 21 5.45 -11.65 7.00
C GLY A 21 4.77 -11.14 5.74
N GLY A 22 3.42 -11.13 5.72
CA GLY A 22 2.64 -10.54 4.62
C GLY A 22 2.14 -9.14 4.94
N LEU A 23 1.67 -8.42 3.91
CA LEU A 23 1.00 -7.12 4.02
C LEU A 23 1.79 -6.09 4.87
N ILE A 24 3.07 -5.98 4.57
CA ILE A 24 3.91 -4.88 5.02
C ILE A 24 3.83 -3.80 3.95
N ALA A 25 3.31 -2.63 4.32
CA ALA A 25 3.23 -1.48 3.42
C ALA A 25 4.47 -0.60 3.61
N MET A 26 5.02 -0.11 2.52
CA MET A 26 6.23 0.71 2.54
C MET A 26 6.15 1.87 1.56
N SER A 27 6.81 2.96 1.94
CA SER A 27 7.18 4.03 1.03
C SER A 27 8.66 4.37 1.21
N VAL A 28 9.34 4.71 0.12
CA VAL A 28 10.70 5.23 0.11
C VAL A 28 10.63 6.64 -0.44
N LEU A 29 11.03 7.61 0.37
CA LEU A 29 11.18 9.00 -0.03
C LEU A 29 12.64 9.21 -0.44
N HIS A 30 12.87 9.57 -1.69
CA HIS A 30 14.19 9.91 -2.21
C HIS A 30 14.37 11.42 -2.09
N ILE A 31 15.14 11.84 -1.08
CA ILE A 31 15.25 13.23 -0.66
C ILE A 31 16.64 13.76 -0.99
N ARG A 32 16.71 14.87 -1.71
CA ARG A 32 17.95 15.68 -1.87
C ARG A 32 17.97 16.78 -0.86
N GLY A 33 19.16 17.12 -0.36
CA GLY A 33 19.42 18.09 0.68
C GLY A 33 20.03 17.45 1.92
N ARG A 34 20.61 18.26 2.80
CA ARG A 34 21.30 17.78 4.01
C ARG A 34 20.29 17.32 5.07
N LEU A 35 20.06 16.04 5.19
CA LEU A 35 19.14 15.47 6.17
C LEU A 35 19.90 14.94 7.39
N ASP A 36 19.72 15.64 8.53
CA ASP A 36 20.23 15.20 9.82
C ASP A 36 19.31 14.10 10.41
N PRO A 37 19.85 12.96 10.86
CA PRO A 37 19.07 11.93 11.55
C PRO A 37 18.31 12.44 12.77
N SER A 38 18.85 13.45 13.49
CA SER A 38 18.16 14.02 14.66
C SER A 38 16.92 14.83 14.25
N LEU A 39 16.99 15.57 13.13
CA LEU A 39 15.84 16.28 12.57
C LEU A 39 14.78 15.28 12.08
N LEU A 40 15.21 14.21 11.41
CA LEU A 40 14.29 13.14 11.00
C LEU A 40 13.58 12.51 12.20
N GLN A 41 14.31 12.19 13.27
CA GLN A 41 13.69 11.66 14.48
C GLN A 41 12.70 12.63 15.12
N GLN A 42 13.01 13.94 15.16
CA GLN A 42 12.06 14.94 15.63
C GLN A 42 10.78 14.98 14.78
N GLY A 43 10.91 14.81 13.46
CA GLY A 43 9.76 14.69 12.55
C GLY A 43 8.91 13.46 12.85
N LEU A 44 9.54 12.32 13.15
CA LEU A 44 8.82 11.09 13.53
C LEU A 44 8.11 11.25 14.88
N ASP A 45 8.72 11.91 15.86
CA ASP A 45 8.08 12.19 17.15
C ASP A 45 6.87 13.11 16.97
N TRP A 46 7.02 14.17 16.18
CA TRP A 46 5.91 15.06 15.84
C TRP A 46 4.77 14.33 15.12
N LEU A 47 5.06 13.42 14.18
CA LEU A 47 4.03 12.60 13.54
C LEU A 47 3.27 11.74 14.56
N GLN A 48 3.93 11.22 15.60
CA GLN A 48 3.25 10.50 16.68
C GLN A 48 2.31 11.42 17.47
N GLU A 49 2.67 12.69 17.66
CA GLU A 49 1.79 13.68 18.30
C GLU A 49 0.55 13.96 17.45
N GLN A 50 0.71 14.06 16.11
CA GLN A 50 -0.38 14.36 15.18
C GLN A 50 -1.34 13.19 14.98
N HIS A 51 -0.85 11.96 15.03
CA HIS A 51 -1.62 10.76 14.64
C HIS A 51 -1.67 9.72 15.77
N PRO A 52 -2.81 9.60 16.48
CA PRO A 52 -2.96 8.68 17.61
C PRO A 52 -2.59 7.22 17.32
N ILE A 53 -2.85 6.73 16.11
CA ILE A 53 -2.44 5.37 15.71
C ILE A 53 -0.90 5.20 15.73
N LEU A 54 -0.14 6.22 15.34
CA LEU A 54 1.33 6.17 15.34
C LEU A 54 1.92 6.18 16.76
N ARG A 55 1.17 6.66 17.74
CA ARG A 55 1.55 6.56 19.16
C ARG A 55 0.87 5.41 19.90
N SER A 56 0.37 4.42 19.16
CA SER A 56 -0.26 3.22 19.73
C SER A 56 0.51 1.95 19.37
N HIS A 57 0.40 0.95 20.23
CA HIS A 57 0.85 -0.41 19.97
C HIS A 57 -0.33 -1.38 20.03
N ILE A 58 -0.16 -2.58 19.49
CA ILE A 58 -1.20 -3.61 19.54
C ILE A 58 -0.94 -4.56 20.69
N THR A 59 -1.91 -4.66 21.61
CA THR A 59 -1.93 -5.65 22.67
C THR A 59 -2.79 -6.85 22.29
N TYR A 60 -2.36 -8.03 22.70
CA TYR A 60 -3.11 -9.27 22.56
C TYR A 60 -3.49 -9.73 23.97
N GLY A 61 -4.69 -9.40 24.42
CA GLY A 61 -5.14 -9.72 25.78
C GLY A 61 -5.16 -11.23 26.06
N GLY A 62 -4.21 -11.75 26.85
CA GLY A 62 -4.13 -13.13 27.31
C GLY A 62 -2.98 -13.94 26.72
N LEU A 63 -2.76 -15.15 27.25
CA LEU A 63 -1.73 -16.09 26.81
C LEU A 63 -1.92 -16.47 25.34
N VAL A 64 -0.93 -16.14 24.51
CA VAL A 64 -0.88 -16.53 23.10
C VAL A 64 -0.17 -17.89 23.04
N PHE A 65 -0.92 -18.98 22.97
CA PHE A 65 -0.36 -20.29 22.65
C PHE A 65 0.00 -20.31 21.16
N ARG A 66 1.29 -20.39 20.84
CA ARG A 66 1.85 -20.29 19.48
C ARG A 66 1.63 -21.50 18.59
N SER A 67 1.07 -22.61 19.06
CA SER A 67 1.25 -23.90 18.40
C SER A 67 -0.01 -24.70 18.08
N VAL A 68 -1.22 -24.20 18.34
CA VAL A 68 -2.43 -24.98 18.05
C VAL A 68 -3.52 -24.11 17.41
N PRO A 69 -4.05 -24.45 16.22
CA PRO A 69 -5.34 -23.94 15.75
C PRO A 69 -6.48 -24.67 16.50
N PRO A 70 -7.57 -23.99 16.90
CA PRO A 70 -7.97 -22.65 16.52
C PRO A 70 -7.43 -21.60 17.49
N PHE A 71 -6.78 -20.60 16.97
CA PHE A 71 -6.27 -19.50 17.76
C PHE A 71 -7.44 -18.71 18.37
N VAL A 72 -7.75 -18.93 19.62
CA VAL A 72 -8.67 -18.08 20.39
C VAL A 72 -7.90 -16.81 20.73
N TYR A 73 -7.80 -15.91 19.77
CA TYR A 73 -7.32 -14.57 20.07
C TYR A 73 -8.39 -13.84 20.86
N ARG A 74 -8.11 -13.47 22.11
CA ARG A 74 -8.81 -12.33 22.67
C ARG A 74 -8.62 -11.17 21.69
N GLN A 75 -9.70 -10.46 21.39
CA GLN A 75 -9.70 -9.41 20.38
C GLN A 75 -8.57 -8.42 20.63
N PRO A 76 -7.60 -8.26 19.73
CA PRO A 76 -6.48 -7.36 19.92
C PRO A 76 -6.97 -5.92 19.99
N SER A 77 -6.21 -5.05 20.66
CA SER A 77 -6.56 -3.64 20.85
C SER A 77 -5.35 -2.75 20.58
N PHE A 78 -5.60 -1.59 20.00
CA PHE A 78 -4.67 -0.48 20.03
C PHE A 78 -4.66 0.13 21.43
N VAL A 79 -3.48 0.42 21.96
CA VAL A 79 -3.25 1.06 23.25
C VAL A 79 -2.21 2.14 23.11
N ILE A 80 -2.52 3.35 23.56
CA ILE A 80 -1.60 4.50 23.46
C ILE A 80 -0.60 4.47 24.64
N GLU A 81 -1.07 4.18 25.85
CA GLU A 81 -0.23 4.25 27.04
C GLU A 81 0.97 3.29 26.98
N GLY A 82 2.15 3.84 27.30
CA GLY A 82 3.40 3.10 27.32
C GLY A 82 3.94 2.71 25.94
N THR A 83 3.41 3.28 24.86
CA THR A 83 3.97 3.12 23.52
C THR A 83 5.27 3.91 23.37
N GLY A 84 6.33 3.27 22.87
CA GLY A 84 7.62 3.91 22.62
C GLY A 84 7.62 4.79 21.38
N ARG A 85 8.80 5.36 21.09
CA ARG A 85 9.04 6.15 19.88
C ARG A 85 9.09 5.27 18.64
N ILE A 86 8.81 5.85 17.48
CA ILE A 86 9.03 5.20 16.18
C ILE A 86 10.52 4.89 16.05
N PRO A 87 10.89 3.60 15.85
CA PRO A 87 12.29 3.23 15.68
C PRO A 87 12.88 3.82 14.41
N LEU A 88 13.97 4.55 14.53
CA LEU A 88 14.78 5.05 13.41
C LEU A 88 16.12 4.29 13.40
N ARG A 89 16.42 3.67 12.26
CA ARG A 89 17.71 3.07 11.96
C ARG A 89 18.44 3.91 10.91
N VAL A 90 19.73 4.13 11.08
CA VAL A 90 20.56 4.78 10.06
C VAL A 90 21.50 3.73 9.45
N VAL A 91 21.52 3.66 8.13
CA VAL A 91 22.39 2.81 7.34
C VAL A 91 23.27 3.70 6.47
N ASN A 92 24.59 3.61 6.66
CA ASN A 92 25.55 4.24 5.76
C ASN A 92 26.12 3.15 4.86
N ASP A 93 25.90 3.26 3.56
CA ASP A 93 26.34 2.29 2.57
C ASP A 93 26.80 3.05 1.32
N PRO A 94 28.01 2.85 0.82
CA PRO A 94 28.54 3.55 -0.36
C PRO A 94 27.75 3.24 -1.65
N ASP A 95 27.01 2.13 -1.71
CA ASP A 95 26.15 1.80 -2.83
C ASP A 95 24.92 2.74 -2.86
N PRO A 96 24.72 3.54 -3.93
CA PRO A 96 23.55 4.39 -4.06
C PRO A 96 22.23 3.61 -4.12
N GLU A 97 22.26 2.34 -4.47
CA GLU A 97 21.10 1.45 -4.57
C GLU A 97 20.85 0.60 -3.31
N ALA A 98 21.67 0.80 -2.24
CA ALA A 98 21.54 0.05 -0.98
C ALA A 98 20.13 0.09 -0.37
N TRP A 99 19.35 1.15 -0.66
CA TRP A 99 17.95 1.24 -0.23
C TRP A 99 17.08 0.10 -0.77
N ARG A 100 17.40 -0.47 -1.94
CA ARG A 100 16.65 -1.62 -2.52
C ARG A 100 16.82 -2.86 -1.67
N GLN A 101 18.02 -3.10 -1.15
CA GLN A 101 18.27 -4.22 -0.25
C GLN A 101 17.60 -4.02 1.11
N VAL A 102 17.57 -2.77 1.62
CA VAL A 102 16.84 -2.42 2.84
C VAL A 102 15.34 -2.65 2.62
N LEU A 103 14.78 -2.17 1.50
CA LEU A 103 13.39 -2.37 1.12
C LEU A 103 13.03 -3.87 1.08
N ALA A 104 13.79 -4.68 0.34
CA ALA A 104 13.54 -6.12 0.19
C ALA A 104 13.63 -6.86 1.53
N THR A 105 14.54 -6.46 2.40
CA THR A 105 14.69 -7.04 3.75
C THR A 105 13.50 -6.64 4.64
N ASP A 106 13.14 -5.38 4.63
CA ASP A 106 12.06 -4.86 5.47
C ASP A 106 10.69 -5.36 5.04
N LEU A 107 10.44 -5.60 3.74
CA LEU A 107 9.21 -6.22 3.24
C LEU A 107 9.00 -7.66 3.72
N ARG A 108 10.06 -8.35 4.16
CA ARG A 108 9.99 -9.72 4.71
C ARG A 108 10.02 -9.77 6.23
N THR A 109 10.32 -8.65 6.87
CA THR A 109 10.56 -8.61 8.31
C THR A 109 9.36 -7.99 9.04
N PRO A 110 8.50 -8.79 9.67
CA PRO A 110 7.36 -8.27 10.42
C PRO A 110 7.81 -7.30 11.52
N ILE A 111 7.02 -6.28 11.77
CA ILE A 111 7.22 -5.38 12.89
C ILE A 111 7.01 -6.16 14.18
N LYS A 112 8.03 -6.15 15.04
CA LYS A 112 8.00 -6.91 16.29
C LYS A 112 6.81 -6.51 17.17
N ARG A 113 6.24 -7.51 17.84
CA ARG A 113 5.25 -7.27 18.90
C ARG A 113 5.92 -6.63 20.11
N GLY A 114 5.18 -5.84 20.85
CA GLY A 114 5.67 -5.15 22.04
C GLY A 114 5.06 -3.75 22.14
N LYS A 115 5.57 -2.95 23.05
CA LYS A 115 5.13 -1.56 23.25
C LYS A 115 5.77 -0.60 22.23
N LEU A 116 5.81 -0.99 20.95
CA LEU A 116 6.32 -0.18 19.85
C LEU A 116 5.20 0.13 18.86
N PRO A 117 5.26 1.30 18.21
CA PRO A 117 4.37 1.63 17.11
C PRO A 117 4.43 0.56 16.00
N ARG A 118 3.35 0.46 15.23
CA ARG A 118 3.30 -0.45 14.08
C ARG A 118 3.94 0.15 12.83
N LEU A 119 5.01 0.91 13.05
CA LEU A 119 5.80 1.60 12.04
C LEU A 119 7.27 1.63 12.46
N ARG A 120 8.19 1.50 11.50
CA ARG A 120 9.63 1.74 11.68
C ARG A 120 10.17 2.49 10.48
N VAL A 121 11.26 3.22 10.67
CA VAL A 121 11.89 4.01 9.62
C VAL A 121 13.38 3.66 9.51
N THR A 122 13.90 3.59 8.30
CA THR A 122 15.32 3.47 8.02
C THR A 122 15.76 4.61 7.13
N LEU A 123 16.75 5.39 7.59
CA LEU A 123 17.47 6.36 6.78
C LEU A 123 18.66 5.66 6.12
N VAL A 124 18.66 5.58 4.80
CA VAL A 124 19.78 5.03 4.02
C VAL A 124 20.47 6.18 3.31
N ARG A 125 21.80 6.26 3.43
CA ARG A 125 22.63 7.29 2.82
C ARG A 125 24.02 6.74 2.54
N GLN A 126 24.70 7.27 1.52
CA GLN A 126 26.07 6.84 1.19
C GLN A 126 27.08 7.25 2.28
N SER A 127 26.92 8.44 2.85
CA SER A 127 27.75 8.97 3.93
C SER A 127 26.98 10.01 4.74
N ALA A 128 27.58 10.50 5.82
CA ALA A 128 27.02 11.59 6.62
C ALA A 128 26.88 12.90 5.83
N ASN A 129 27.70 13.10 4.80
CA ASN A 129 27.74 14.32 3.97
C ASN A 129 27.04 14.16 2.61
N SER A 130 26.31 13.06 2.40
CA SER A 130 25.55 12.87 1.15
C SER A 130 24.45 13.91 1.01
N ASP A 131 24.20 14.32 -0.23
CA ASP A 131 23.04 15.16 -0.56
C ASP A 131 21.81 14.32 -0.94
N LEU A 132 21.95 13.02 -1.21
CA LEU A 132 20.85 12.11 -1.49
C LEU A 132 20.66 11.14 -0.32
N HIS A 133 19.42 11.08 0.15
CA HIS A 133 18.97 10.24 1.23
C HIS A 133 17.73 9.45 0.84
N HIS A 134 17.60 8.23 1.34
CA HIS A 134 16.42 7.40 1.14
C HIS A 134 15.78 7.13 2.50
N VAL A 135 14.60 7.70 2.73
CA VAL A 135 13.84 7.46 3.96
C VAL A 135 12.85 6.33 3.69
N VAL A 136 13.18 5.14 4.18
CA VAL A 136 12.38 3.93 4.03
C VAL A 136 11.41 3.84 5.20
N VAL A 137 10.13 4.06 4.94
CA VAL A 137 9.03 3.96 5.91
C VAL A 137 8.37 2.59 5.75
N CYS A 138 8.33 1.82 6.83
CA CYS A 138 7.79 0.46 6.84
C CYS A 138 6.69 0.35 7.90
N ALA A 139 5.49 -0.05 7.50
CA ALA A 139 4.32 -0.13 8.38
C ALA A 139 3.57 -1.46 8.27
N ASP A 140 2.92 -1.85 9.37
CA ASP A 140 1.87 -2.87 9.36
C ASP A 140 0.65 -2.30 8.59
N HIS A 141 0.22 -2.99 7.54
CA HIS A 141 -0.90 -2.53 6.72
C HIS A 141 -2.22 -2.39 7.51
N ALA A 142 -2.32 -2.99 8.69
CA ALA A 142 -3.44 -2.76 9.60
C ALA A 142 -3.56 -1.30 10.07
N THR A 143 -2.46 -0.53 9.98
CA THR A 143 -2.41 0.87 10.43
C THR A 143 -2.23 1.88 9.32
N LEU A 144 -2.04 1.44 8.07
CA LEU A 144 -1.70 2.34 6.96
C LEU A 144 -2.23 1.80 5.64
N ASP A 145 -2.89 2.64 4.87
CA ASP A 145 -3.16 2.47 3.43
C ASP A 145 -2.37 3.48 2.60
N ALA A 146 -2.52 3.45 1.27
CA ALA A 146 -1.77 4.33 0.37
C ALA A 146 -2.06 5.83 0.64
N GLN A 147 -3.31 6.18 0.96
CA GLN A 147 -3.70 7.56 1.29
C GLN A 147 -3.01 8.02 2.58
N SER A 148 -3.02 7.17 3.62
CA SER A 148 -2.31 7.45 4.87
C SER A 148 -0.80 7.52 4.67
N GLY A 149 -0.24 6.69 3.79
CA GLY A 149 1.19 6.71 3.43
C GLY A 149 1.59 8.02 2.75
N ASN A 150 0.79 8.49 1.79
CA ASN A 150 1.00 9.78 1.13
C ASN A 150 0.91 10.95 2.14
N MET A 151 -0.11 10.95 3.00
CA MET A 151 -0.28 11.96 4.03
C MET A 151 0.88 12.00 5.02
N LEU A 152 1.31 10.83 5.50
CA LEU A 152 2.46 10.71 6.39
C LEU A 152 3.73 11.23 5.74
N SER A 153 3.96 10.89 4.48
CA SER A 153 5.10 11.35 3.70
C SER A 153 5.08 12.86 3.52
N ARG A 154 3.91 13.43 3.19
CA ARG A 154 3.73 14.88 3.06
C ARG A 154 3.98 15.61 4.39
N HIS A 155 3.36 15.16 5.47
CA HIS A 155 3.56 15.76 6.78
C HIS A 155 5.01 15.68 7.24
N LEU A 156 5.69 14.55 6.98
CA LEU A 156 7.12 14.42 7.30
C LEU A 156 7.94 15.44 6.52
N MET A 157 7.75 15.57 5.20
CA MET A 157 8.47 16.52 4.37
C MET A 157 8.19 17.99 4.78
N GLU A 158 6.95 18.30 5.14
CA GLU A 158 6.57 19.62 5.65
C GLU A 158 7.26 19.93 6.99
N PHE A 159 7.35 18.94 7.89
CA PHE A 159 8.09 19.10 9.15
C PHE A 159 9.59 19.30 8.90
N LEU A 160 10.18 18.50 8.03
CA LEU A 160 11.61 18.61 7.71
C LEU A 160 11.94 19.98 7.11
N ALA A 161 11.06 20.55 6.30
CA ALA A 161 11.20 21.85 5.68
C ALA A 161 11.09 23.02 6.69
N ASP A 162 10.10 22.97 7.56
CA ASP A 162 9.85 24.01 8.58
C ASP A 162 9.27 23.38 9.87
N PRO A 163 10.14 22.95 10.80
CA PRO A 163 9.72 22.38 12.07
C PRO A 163 8.87 23.33 12.94
N ALA A 164 9.09 24.64 12.81
CA ALA A 164 8.37 25.63 13.61
C ALA A 164 6.91 25.75 13.13
N ALA A 165 6.71 25.91 11.83
CA ALA A 165 5.38 25.94 11.24
C ALA A 165 4.62 24.62 11.46
N ALA A 166 5.31 23.48 11.35
CA ALA A 166 4.70 22.17 11.58
C ALA A 166 4.19 22.02 13.02
N ARG A 167 5.00 22.42 14.02
CA ARG A 167 4.61 22.34 15.44
C ARG A 167 3.49 23.32 15.84
N ALA A 168 3.26 24.37 15.06
CA ALA A 168 2.13 25.27 15.27
C ALA A 168 0.77 24.67 14.89
N ARG A 169 0.77 23.54 14.15
CA ARG A 169 -0.47 22.85 13.75
C ARG A 169 -1.09 22.09 14.92
N GLN A 170 -2.42 22.18 15.02
CA GLN A 170 -3.16 21.36 15.96
C GLN A 170 -3.39 19.96 15.38
N PRO A 171 -3.34 18.91 16.20
CA PRO A 171 -3.71 17.56 15.77
C PRO A 171 -5.14 17.50 15.23
N ILE A 172 -5.35 16.83 14.09
CA ILE A 172 -6.68 16.64 13.50
C ILE A 172 -7.55 15.73 14.38
N HIS A 173 -6.92 14.75 15.01
CA HIS A 173 -7.58 13.81 15.92
C HIS A 173 -6.87 13.75 17.25
N ALA A 174 -7.62 13.96 18.32
CA ALA A 174 -7.12 13.78 19.69
C ALA A 174 -7.12 12.30 20.11
N SER A 175 -7.99 11.49 19.53
CA SER A 175 -8.27 10.08 19.90
C SER A 175 -8.04 9.11 18.75
N LEU A 176 -7.96 7.81 19.07
CA LEU A 176 -7.88 6.74 18.07
C LEU A 176 -9.08 6.80 17.12
N PRO A 177 -8.85 6.82 15.81
CA PRO A 177 -9.93 6.88 14.83
C PRO A 177 -10.75 5.58 14.86
N PRO A 178 -12.05 5.63 14.45
CA PRO A 178 -12.91 4.45 14.46
C PRO A 178 -12.42 3.40 13.47
N PRO A 179 -12.72 2.12 13.70
CA PRO A 179 -12.49 1.08 12.70
C PRO A 179 -13.45 1.26 11.51
N LEU A 180 -13.07 0.69 10.38
CA LEU A 180 -13.85 0.78 9.13
C LEU A 180 -15.31 0.33 9.32
N GLU A 181 -15.52 -0.73 10.08
CA GLU A 181 -16.81 -1.36 10.28
C GLU A 181 -17.83 -0.49 11.03
N ASP A 182 -17.38 0.46 11.82
CA ASP A 182 -18.26 1.35 12.58
C ASP A 182 -18.94 2.39 11.70
N GLY A 183 -18.34 2.74 10.56
CA GLY A 183 -18.85 3.74 9.65
C GLY A 183 -19.56 3.19 8.41
N LEU A 184 -19.62 1.87 8.24
CA LEU A 184 -20.25 1.24 7.07
C LEU A 184 -21.46 0.41 7.48
N PRO A 185 -22.54 0.40 6.67
CA PRO A 185 -23.70 -0.41 6.97
C PRO A 185 -23.37 -1.91 6.94
N ARG A 186 -23.60 -2.59 8.05
CA ARG A 186 -23.50 -4.05 8.12
C ARG A 186 -24.76 -4.68 7.52
N LYS A 187 -24.59 -5.62 6.58
CA LYS A 187 -25.67 -6.52 6.18
C LYS A 187 -25.36 -7.94 6.66
N PRO A 188 -26.37 -8.69 7.08
CA PRO A 188 -26.22 -10.11 7.32
C PRO A 188 -25.66 -10.82 6.10
N ASP A 189 -24.78 -11.79 6.31
CA ASP A 189 -24.25 -12.60 5.22
C ASP A 189 -25.40 -13.35 4.53
N SER A 190 -25.66 -13.03 3.26
CA SER A 190 -26.72 -13.66 2.47
C SER A 190 -26.27 -14.96 1.79
N GLY A 191 -25.17 -15.56 2.27
CA GLY A 191 -24.70 -16.82 1.76
C GLY A 191 -23.39 -16.77 0.97
N LYS A 192 -22.74 -17.91 0.85
CA LYS A 192 -21.47 -18.10 0.16
C LYS A 192 -21.53 -17.61 -1.28
N ARG A 193 -20.72 -16.60 -1.63
CA ARG A 193 -20.45 -16.36 -3.05
C ARG A 193 -19.65 -17.54 -3.58
N PRO A 194 -20.01 -18.13 -4.72
CA PRO A 194 -19.19 -19.17 -5.31
C PRO A 194 -17.80 -18.57 -5.59
N TYR A 195 -16.77 -19.27 -5.11
CA TYR A 195 -15.39 -18.93 -5.44
C TYR A 195 -15.23 -18.99 -6.96
N GLN A 196 -14.96 -17.85 -7.58
CA GLN A 196 -14.58 -17.83 -8.98
C GLN A 196 -13.05 -17.87 -9.05
N PRO A 197 -12.47 -18.90 -9.69
CA PRO A 197 -11.02 -18.94 -9.85
C PRO A 197 -10.53 -17.69 -10.59
N ALA A 198 -9.53 -17.05 -10.03
CA ALA A 198 -8.89 -15.92 -10.68
C ALA A 198 -8.10 -16.37 -11.90
N ILE A 199 -8.16 -15.62 -12.99
CA ILE A 199 -7.25 -15.77 -14.11
C ILE A 199 -5.91 -15.22 -13.67
N ARG A 200 -4.87 -16.02 -13.72
CA ARG A 200 -3.57 -15.76 -13.11
C ARG A 200 -2.49 -15.63 -14.17
N LEU A 201 -1.49 -14.83 -13.85
CA LEU A 201 -0.23 -14.86 -14.58
C LEU A 201 0.44 -16.22 -14.39
N PRO A 202 1.18 -16.73 -15.40
CA PRO A 202 2.06 -17.85 -15.20
C PRO A 202 3.01 -17.56 -14.05
N ASN A 203 3.04 -18.42 -13.05
CA ASN A 203 3.93 -18.25 -11.91
C ASN A 203 4.51 -19.59 -11.46
N ARG A 204 5.68 -19.55 -10.86
CA ARG A 204 6.35 -20.72 -10.30
C ARG A 204 6.03 -20.81 -8.81
N PRO A 205 5.49 -21.92 -8.29
CA PRO A 205 5.33 -22.11 -6.86
C PRO A 205 6.70 -22.27 -6.20
N LEU A 206 7.02 -21.45 -5.20
CA LEU A 206 8.24 -21.56 -4.42
C LEU A 206 7.96 -21.72 -2.93
N PRO A 207 8.87 -22.39 -2.18
CA PRO A 207 8.77 -22.49 -0.74
C PRO A 207 8.98 -21.13 -0.07
N ARG A 208 8.24 -20.88 1.03
CA ARG A 208 8.25 -19.65 1.83
C ARG A 208 9.60 -18.98 2.06
N PRO A 209 10.68 -19.71 2.44
CA PRO A 209 11.97 -19.09 2.75
C PRO A 209 12.61 -18.36 1.55
N LYS A 210 12.14 -18.65 0.35
CA LYS A 210 12.68 -18.09 -0.91
C LYS A 210 11.75 -17.04 -1.52
N MET A 211 10.64 -16.70 -0.86
CA MET A 211 9.76 -15.64 -1.34
C MET A 211 10.38 -14.28 -1.06
N GLU A 212 10.42 -13.44 -2.05
CA GLU A 212 10.98 -12.10 -1.97
C GLU A 212 10.16 -11.14 -2.82
N THR A 213 9.73 -10.05 -2.20
CA THR A 213 9.10 -8.94 -2.92
C THR A 213 10.17 -7.94 -3.34
N ARG A 214 10.17 -7.59 -4.62
CA ARG A 214 11.01 -6.51 -5.19
C ARG A 214 10.14 -5.49 -5.89
N VAL A 215 10.72 -4.35 -6.25
CA VAL A 215 10.01 -3.22 -6.84
C VAL A 215 10.80 -2.63 -7.98
N ILE A 216 10.11 -2.35 -9.09
CA ILE A 216 10.59 -1.53 -10.19
C ILE A 216 9.83 -0.21 -10.13
N ALA A 217 10.54 0.91 -10.09
CA ALA A 217 9.95 2.24 -10.15
C ALA A 217 10.09 2.82 -11.56
N ARG A 218 9.04 3.53 -12.00
CA ARG A 218 9.02 4.33 -13.24
C ARG A 218 8.30 5.64 -12.91
N ARG A 219 8.70 6.70 -13.60
CA ARG A 219 8.11 8.02 -13.42
C ARG A 219 7.78 8.65 -14.77
N LEU A 220 6.56 9.14 -14.90
CA LEU A 220 6.18 10.07 -15.95
C LEU A 220 6.50 11.48 -15.46
N GLU A 221 7.40 12.15 -16.15
CA GLU A 221 7.75 13.54 -15.89
C GLU A 221 6.58 14.47 -16.26
N ALA A 222 6.66 15.73 -15.85
CA ALA A 222 5.56 16.69 -15.94
C ALA A 222 4.86 16.71 -17.30
N ASP A 223 5.63 16.86 -18.39
CA ASP A 223 5.07 16.95 -19.73
C ASP A 223 4.36 15.66 -20.17
N ASP A 224 4.92 14.49 -19.85
CA ASP A 224 4.34 13.20 -20.18
C ASP A 224 3.09 12.94 -19.32
N ALA A 225 3.14 13.31 -18.04
CA ALA A 225 2.00 13.22 -17.13
C ALA A 225 0.84 14.12 -17.57
N ASP A 226 1.11 15.33 -18.02
CA ASP A 226 0.08 16.26 -18.50
C ASP A 226 -0.54 15.78 -19.83
N ARG A 227 0.26 15.20 -20.73
CA ARG A 227 -0.26 14.53 -21.92
C ARG A 227 -1.16 13.37 -21.56
N LEU A 228 -0.75 12.53 -20.60
CA LEU A 228 -1.57 11.41 -20.13
C LEU A 228 -2.89 11.89 -19.48
N ARG A 229 -2.85 12.91 -18.61
CA ARG A 229 -4.06 13.50 -18.01
C ARG A 229 -5.03 14.03 -19.07
N SER A 230 -4.50 14.72 -20.07
CA SER A 230 -5.29 15.23 -21.20
C SER A 230 -5.93 14.10 -22.02
N ALA A 231 -5.19 13.03 -22.29
CA ALA A 231 -5.67 11.86 -23.00
C ALA A 231 -6.74 11.10 -22.18
N ILE A 232 -6.55 10.94 -20.86
CA ILE A 232 -7.53 10.37 -19.94
C ILE A 232 -8.85 11.14 -20.02
N LYS A 233 -8.79 12.47 -19.92
CA LYS A 233 -9.98 13.34 -20.01
C LYS A 233 -10.68 13.20 -21.36
N THR A 234 -9.94 13.26 -22.45
CA THR A 234 -10.45 13.11 -23.84
C THR A 234 -11.16 11.77 -24.02
N ASN A 235 -10.57 10.70 -23.47
CA ASN A 235 -11.12 9.35 -23.57
C ASN A 235 -12.15 9.02 -22.50
N ARG A 236 -12.52 9.95 -21.62
CA ARG A 236 -13.52 9.75 -20.54
C ARG A 236 -13.24 8.50 -19.70
N THR A 237 -12.02 8.34 -19.28
CA THR A 237 -11.57 7.25 -18.41
C THR A 237 -10.89 7.80 -17.15
N THR A 238 -10.20 6.98 -16.39
CA THR A 238 -9.50 7.34 -15.15
C THR A 238 -8.03 6.97 -15.26
N LEU A 239 -7.17 7.55 -14.41
CA LEU A 239 -5.77 7.11 -14.30
C LEU A 239 -5.71 5.61 -14.00
N HIS A 240 -6.56 5.12 -13.08
CA HIS A 240 -6.68 3.70 -12.78
C HIS A 240 -6.99 2.86 -14.03
N GLY A 241 -7.97 3.30 -14.83
CA GLY A 241 -8.33 2.65 -16.09
C GLY A 241 -7.15 2.60 -17.07
N ALA A 242 -6.46 3.73 -17.25
CA ALA A 242 -5.32 3.83 -18.17
C ALA A 242 -4.14 2.94 -17.72
N VAL A 243 -3.74 3.02 -16.44
CA VAL A 243 -2.65 2.20 -15.89
C VAL A 243 -2.99 0.72 -15.96
N THR A 244 -4.19 0.33 -15.51
CA THR A 244 -4.63 -1.06 -15.58
C THR A 244 -4.63 -1.58 -17.01
N SER A 245 -5.15 -0.80 -17.96
CA SER A 245 -5.21 -1.17 -19.36
C SER A 245 -3.82 -1.36 -19.97
N ALA A 246 -2.88 -0.48 -19.68
CA ALA A 246 -1.52 -0.59 -20.18
C ALA A 246 -0.85 -1.90 -19.74
N PHE A 247 -1.01 -2.28 -18.47
CA PHE A 247 -0.50 -3.57 -17.97
C PHE A 247 -1.27 -4.77 -18.52
N LEU A 248 -2.59 -4.68 -18.71
CA LEU A 248 -3.37 -5.74 -19.34
C LEU A 248 -2.91 -6.00 -20.78
N LEU A 249 -2.68 -4.96 -21.55
CA LEU A 249 -2.17 -5.08 -22.92
C LEU A 249 -0.73 -5.63 -22.97
N ALA A 250 0.14 -5.22 -22.04
CA ALA A 250 1.47 -5.81 -21.90
C ALA A 250 1.39 -7.32 -21.58
N VAL A 251 0.51 -7.71 -20.66
CA VAL A 251 0.25 -9.11 -20.33
C VAL A 251 -0.28 -9.90 -21.52
N ARG A 252 -1.23 -9.33 -22.30
CA ARG A 252 -1.73 -9.95 -23.52
C ARG A 252 -0.61 -10.18 -24.53
N ARG A 253 0.22 -9.20 -24.80
CA ARG A 253 1.36 -9.33 -25.73
C ARG A 253 2.36 -10.38 -25.28
N ARG A 254 2.62 -10.45 -23.99
CA ARG A 254 3.62 -11.37 -23.42
C ARG A 254 3.14 -12.80 -23.28
N TYR A 255 1.88 -12.99 -22.87
CA TYR A 255 1.36 -14.31 -22.47
C TYR A 255 0.16 -14.80 -23.30
N GLY A 256 -0.33 -14.00 -24.25
CA GLY A 256 -1.47 -14.38 -25.10
C GLY A 256 -2.81 -14.46 -24.35
N LEU A 257 -2.93 -13.77 -23.19
CA LEU A 257 -4.15 -13.79 -22.41
C LEU A 257 -5.15 -12.76 -22.92
N ASP A 258 -6.38 -13.18 -23.16
CA ASP A 258 -7.48 -12.31 -23.63
C ASP A 258 -8.37 -11.80 -22.49
N GLU A 259 -8.15 -12.26 -21.28
CA GLU A 259 -8.87 -11.84 -20.08
C GLU A 259 -7.97 -11.96 -18.85
N MET A 260 -8.12 -11.04 -17.88
CA MET A 260 -7.39 -11.05 -16.61
C MET A 260 -8.29 -10.66 -15.45
N THR A 261 -8.11 -11.32 -14.31
CA THR A 261 -8.67 -10.87 -13.04
C THR A 261 -7.75 -9.80 -12.44
N VAL A 262 -8.32 -8.65 -12.13
CA VAL A 262 -7.63 -7.53 -11.50
C VAL A 262 -8.22 -7.26 -10.12
N LEU A 263 -7.36 -7.15 -9.13
CA LEU A 263 -7.66 -6.62 -7.80
C LEU A 263 -7.47 -5.11 -7.82
N THR A 264 -8.46 -4.37 -7.36
CA THR A 264 -8.40 -2.91 -7.23
C THR A 264 -8.69 -2.52 -5.80
N THR A 265 -7.80 -1.76 -5.17
CA THR A 265 -8.06 -1.17 -3.85
C THR A 265 -8.84 0.13 -3.99
N ILE A 266 -9.80 0.32 -3.09
CA ILE A 266 -10.70 1.49 -3.07
C ILE A 266 -10.65 2.13 -1.70
N ASP A 267 -10.47 3.46 -1.65
CA ASP A 267 -10.60 4.24 -0.42
C ASP A 267 -12.07 4.37 -0.03
N LEU A 268 -12.40 4.01 1.20
CA LEU A 268 -13.76 4.01 1.74
C LEU A 268 -14.05 5.19 2.67
N ARG A 269 -13.08 6.07 2.97
CA ARG A 269 -13.27 7.18 3.92
C ARG A 269 -14.49 8.03 3.63
N ARG A 270 -14.73 8.32 2.34
CA ARG A 270 -15.88 9.12 1.90
C ARG A 270 -17.22 8.39 1.99
N LEU A 271 -17.19 7.06 2.07
CA LEU A 271 -18.38 6.21 2.15
C LEU A 271 -18.81 5.93 3.59
N MET A 272 -17.92 6.15 4.55
CA MET A 272 -18.24 6.01 5.97
C MET A 272 -19.27 7.03 6.42
N LYS A 273 -20.06 6.67 7.44
CA LYS A 273 -21.08 7.55 8.04
C LYS A 273 -20.87 7.63 9.56
N PRO A 274 -20.49 8.80 10.11
CA PRO A 274 -20.15 10.03 9.37
C PRO A 274 -18.91 9.83 8.50
N ALA A 275 -18.79 10.62 7.42
CA ALA A 275 -17.61 10.62 6.58
C ALA A 275 -16.38 11.00 7.41
N LEU A 276 -15.28 10.30 7.21
CA LEU A 276 -14.04 10.60 7.88
C LEU A 276 -13.37 11.85 7.28
N HIS A 277 -12.65 12.57 8.11
CA HIS A 277 -11.78 13.62 7.60
C HIS A 277 -10.75 13.02 6.62
N PRO A 278 -10.47 13.66 5.47
CA PRO A 278 -9.53 13.12 4.47
C PRO A 278 -8.14 12.77 5.03
N GLU A 279 -7.72 13.50 6.07
CA GLU A 279 -6.45 13.27 6.76
C GLU A 279 -6.59 12.32 7.98
N THR A 280 -7.62 11.50 8.05
CA THR A 280 -7.69 10.44 9.05
C THR A 280 -6.70 9.34 8.71
N TYR A 281 -5.69 9.18 9.56
CA TYR A 281 -4.67 8.13 9.42
C TYR A 281 -5.23 6.78 9.84
N GLY A 282 -5.04 5.76 9.00
CA GLY A 282 -5.51 4.41 9.24
C GLY A 282 -5.58 3.60 7.94
N CYS A 283 -6.16 2.40 8.01
CA CYS A 283 -6.43 1.57 6.84
C CYS A 283 -7.94 1.53 6.57
N TYR A 284 -8.38 2.24 5.54
CA TYR A 284 -9.78 2.40 5.17
C TYR A 284 -10.01 2.02 3.71
N ILE A 285 -9.58 0.83 3.35
CA ILE A 285 -9.70 0.33 1.97
C ILE A 285 -10.62 -0.88 1.90
N ASP A 286 -11.14 -1.12 0.70
CA ASP A 286 -11.65 -2.43 0.27
C ASP A 286 -10.94 -2.88 -1.00
N ILE A 287 -11.06 -4.15 -1.31
CA ILE A 287 -10.47 -4.77 -2.49
C ILE A 287 -11.58 -5.30 -3.36
N LEU A 288 -11.78 -4.67 -4.52
CA LEU A 288 -12.69 -5.16 -5.55
C LEU A 288 -11.94 -6.06 -6.53
N ARG A 289 -12.62 -7.14 -6.91
CA ARG A 289 -12.15 -8.07 -7.92
C ARG A 289 -13.01 -7.94 -9.18
N THR A 290 -12.37 -7.61 -10.30
CA THR A 290 -13.03 -7.53 -11.59
C THR A 290 -12.38 -8.45 -12.61
N LYS A 291 -13.19 -9.08 -13.46
CA LYS A 291 -12.72 -9.77 -14.65
C LYS A 291 -12.72 -8.77 -15.81
N ASN A 292 -11.59 -8.64 -16.45
CA ASN A 292 -11.38 -7.64 -17.49
C ASN A 292 -10.97 -8.34 -18.80
N PRO A 293 -11.81 -8.34 -19.83
CA PRO A 293 -11.40 -8.67 -21.17
C PRO A 293 -10.34 -7.69 -21.64
N ILE A 294 -9.35 -8.18 -22.37
CA ILE A 294 -8.27 -7.36 -22.87
C ILE A 294 -8.55 -7.01 -24.32
N GLY A 295 -8.96 -5.77 -24.55
CA GLY A 295 -9.28 -5.25 -25.89
C GLY A 295 -8.05 -5.05 -26.79
N GLY A 296 -8.28 -4.46 -27.97
CA GLY A 296 -7.22 -4.24 -28.97
C GLY A 296 -6.39 -2.99 -28.74
N ASP A 297 -6.91 -2.00 -28.00
CA ASP A 297 -6.26 -0.70 -27.80
C ASP A 297 -6.36 -0.24 -26.33
N LEU A 298 -5.48 0.73 -26.00
CA LEU A 298 -5.35 1.26 -24.66
C LEU A 298 -6.64 1.90 -24.15
N TRP A 299 -7.22 2.79 -24.94
CA TRP A 299 -8.31 3.64 -24.47
C TRP A 299 -9.66 2.92 -24.43
N GLY A 300 -9.90 2.01 -25.35
CA GLY A 300 -11.05 1.11 -25.33
C GLY A 300 -11.04 0.23 -24.08
N THR A 301 -9.90 -0.44 -23.84
CA THR A 301 -9.73 -1.28 -22.65
C THR A 301 -9.81 -0.44 -21.35
N ALA A 302 -9.28 0.79 -21.33
CA ALA A 302 -9.34 1.67 -20.15
C ALA A 302 -10.77 2.10 -19.80
N LYS A 303 -11.61 2.38 -20.81
CA LYS A 303 -13.04 2.65 -20.61
C LYS A 303 -13.77 1.45 -20.02
N ASP A 304 -13.51 0.26 -20.55
CA ASP A 304 -14.12 -0.98 -20.06
C ASP A 304 -13.72 -1.29 -18.62
N VAL A 305 -12.43 -1.15 -18.29
CA VAL A 305 -11.92 -1.30 -16.91
C VAL A 305 -12.61 -0.33 -15.96
N SER A 306 -12.66 0.97 -16.33
CA SER A 306 -13.28 2.00 -15.51
C SER A 306 -14.77 1.75 -15.31
N PHE A 307 -15.49 1.39 -16.38
CA PHE A 307 -16.92 1.08 -16.32
C PHE A 307 -17.20 -0.13 -15.42
N ARG A 308 -16.42 -1.22 -15.56
CA ARG A 308 -16.57 -2.42 -14.74
C ARG A 308 -16.30 -2.14 -13.28
N LEU A 309 -15.27 -1.35 -12.97
CA LEU A 309 -14.96 -0.96 -11.61
C LEU A 309 -16.09 -0.16 -10.98
N ILE A 310 -16.56 0.90 -11.65
CA ILE A 310 -17.66 1.76 -11.17
C ILE A 310 -18.95 0.94 -11.00
N SER A 311 -19.29 0.10 -11.97
CA SER A 311 -20.48 -0.75 -11.91
C SER A 311 -20.41 -1.78 -10.78
N THR A 312 -19.23 -2.35 -10.54
CA THR A 312 -19.02 -3.29 -9.44
C THR A 312 -19.14 -2.57 -8.10
N LEU A 313 -18.52 -1.40 -7.97
CA LEU A 313 -18.60 -0.59 -6.75
C LEU A 313 -20.04 -0.18 -6.45
N ALA A 314 -20.79 0.32 -7.44
CA ALA A 314 -22.18 0.71 -7.26
C ALA A 314 -23.06 -0.47 -6.82
N ARG A 315 -22.89 -1.64 -7.44
CA ARG A 315 -23.60 -2.86 -7.05
C ARG A 315 -23.23 -3.31 -5.63
N ASP A 316 -21.95 -3.28 -5.29
CA ASP A 316 -21.47 -3.71 -3.99
C ASP A 316 -21.87 -2.74 -2.88
N GLN A 317 -21.91 -1.45 -3.14
CA GLN A 317 -22.50 -0.46 -2.23
C GLN A 317 -24.01 -0.72 -1.99
N GLN A 318 -24.78 -0.98 -3.05
CA GLN A 318 -26.21 -1.30 -2.93
C GLN A 318 -26.45 -2.59 -2.16
N SER A 319 -25.60 -3.59 -2.33
CA SER A 319 -25.71 -4.87 -1.65
C SER A 319 -25.04 -4.89 -0.27
N ALA A 320 -24.40 -3.77 0.15
CA ALA A 320 -23.51 -3.68 1.32
C ALA A 320 -22.51 -4.85 1.41
N SER A 321 -22.02 -5.30 0.25
CA SER A 321 -21.13 -6.47 0.17
C SER A 321 -19.66 -6.12 0.44
N ILE A 322 -19.35 -4.82 0.54
CA ILE A 322 -18.00 -4.30 0.82
C ILE A 322 -17.42 -4.93 2.11
N LEU A 323 -18.22 -5.07 3.16
CA LEU A 323 -17.76 -5.66 4.43
C LEU A 323 -17.74 -7.20 4.47
N LYS A 324 -18.28 -7.88 3.48
CA LYS A 324 -18.30 -9.36 3.46
C LYS A 324 -16.93 -9.97 3.21
N LEU A 325 -16.01 -9.19 2.62
CA LEU A 325 -14.64 -9.62 2.40
C LEU A 325 -13.84 -9.76 3.71
N PHE A 326 -14.33 -9.21 4.81
CA PHE A 326 -13.64 -9.14 6.09
C PHE A 326 -14.30 -9.92 7.23
N ASP A 327 -15.22 -10.84 6.91
CA ASP A 327 -15.70 -11.79 7.90
C ASP A 327 -14.54 -12.68 8.35
N TRP A 328 -14.11 -12.49 9.58
CA TRP A 328 -12.96 -13.19 10.16
C TRP A 328 -13.09 -14.71 10.11
N GLU A 329 -14.28 -15.26 10.38
CA GLU A 329 -14.47 -16.71 10.39
C GLU A 329 -14.41 -17.32 8.99
N VAL A 330 -14.91 -16.62 7.99
CA VAL A 330 -14.82 -17.03 6.58
C VAL A 330 -13.35 -16.94 6.12
N TYR A 331 -12.69 -15.83 6.38
CA TYR A 331 -11.29 -15.63 5.99
C TYR A 331 -10.33 -16.58 6.67
N ARG A 332 -10.53 -16.87 7.94
CA ARG A 332 -9.68 -17.81 8.67
C ARG A 332 -9.66 -19.20 8.02
N LYS A 333 -10.80 -19.68 7.53
CA LYS A 333 -10.90 -20.98 6.84
C LYS A 333 -10.24 -20.94 5.45
N GLU A 334 -10.48 -19.86 4.69
CA GLU A 334 -9.91 -19.70 3.35
C GLU A 334 -8.40 -19.46 3.40
N LEU A 335 -7.91 -18.64 4.32
CA LEU A 335 -6.49 -18.39 4.51
C LEU A 335 -5.72 -19.66 4.91
N GLY A 336 -6.31 -20.52 5.74
CA GLY A 336 -5.73 -21.82 6.06
C GLY A 336 -5.49 -22.65 4.80
N GLY A 337 -6.44 -22.67 3.87
CA GLY A 337 -6.31 -23.31 2.57
C GLY A 337 -5.26 -22.69 1.66
N ILE A 338 -5.22 -21.36 1.58
CA ILE A 338 -4.24 -20.62 0.76
C ILE A 338 -2.81 -20.85 1.28
N VAL A 339 -2.62 -20.73 2.59
CA VAL A 339 -1.32 -20.96 3.25
C VAL A 339 -0.83 -22.39 3.04
N SER A 340 -1.72 -23.38 3.18
CA SER A 340 -1.37 -24.80 3.05
C SER A 340 -1.05 -25.20 1.61
N HIS A 341 -1.74 -24.62 0.63
CA HIS A 341 -1.58 -24.97 -0.79
C HIS A 341 -0.55 -24.13 -1.54
N ARG A 342 0.13 -23.18 -0.89
CA ARG A 342 1.16 -22.30 -1.48
C ARG A 342 0.71 -21.61 -2.78
N ARG A 343 -0.58 -21.32 -2.91
CA ARG A 343 -1.16 -20.69 -4.11
C ARG A 343 -1.25 -19.20 -3.93
N ARG A 344 -0.86 -18.45 -4.97
CA ARG A 344 -1.15 -17.01 -5.04
C ARG A 344 -2.62 -16.79 -5.37
N ILE A 345 -3.21 -15.76 -4.78
CA ILE A 345 -4.66 -15.56 -4.86
C ILE A 345 -5.05 -15.03 -6.23
N ASP A 346 -4.28 -14.08 -6.79
CA ASP A 346 -4.61 -13.41 -8.05
C ASP A 346 -3.33 -13.08 -8.85
N GLY A 347 -3.49 -12.73 -10.14
CA GLY A 347 -2.35 -12.45 -11.01
C GLY A 347 -1.89 -10.99 -10.99
N LEU A 348 -2.83 -10.05 -10.93
CA LEU A 348 -2.57 -8.60 -11.04
C LEU A 348 -3.39 -7.83 -10.03
N ALA A 349 -2.74 -6.94 -9.30
CA ALA A 349 -3.40 -5.91 -8.52
C ALA A 349 -2.96 -4.52 -8.98
N VAL A 350 -3.89 -3.58 -9.00
CA VAL A 350 -3.63 -2.18 -9.34
C VAL A 350 -4.30 -1.28 -8.32
N THR A 351 -3.55 -0.34 -7.77
CA THR A 351 -4.08 0.76 -6.98
C THR A 351 -3.58 2.09 -7.53
N THR A 352 -4.44 3.10 -7.50
CA THR A 352 -4.03 4.47 -7.78
C THR A 352 -4.45 5.32 -6.60
N ALA A 353 -3.48 5.90 -5.92
CA ALA A 353 -3.69 6.70 -4.71
C ALA A 353 -4.25 8.11 -5.01
N GLY A 354 -4.46 8.44 -6.30
CA GLY A 354 -4.84 9.77 -6.72
C GLY A 354 -3.76 10.81 -6.44
N GLU A 355 -4.17 12.06 -6.26
CA GLU A 355 -3.25 13.15 -5.95
C GLU A 355 -2.74 13.02 -4.50
N SER A 356 -1.44 12.87 -4.33
CA SER A 356 -0.80 12.64 -3.03
C SER A 356 -0.64 13.92 -2.19
N GLY A 357 -0.72 15.08 -2.83
CA GLY A 357 -0.37 16.37 -2.23
C GLY A 357 1.14 16.54 -1.96
N LEU A 358 1.96 15.61 -2.43
CA LEU A 358 3.42 15.71 -2.33
C LEU A 358 3.95 16.70 -3.35
N ARG A 359 4.76 17.64 -2.88
CA ARG A 359 5.48 18.62 -3.71
C ARG A 359 6.86 18.09 -4.06
N ARG A 360 7.47 18.66 -5.08
CA ARG A 360 8.86 18.40 -5.42
C ARG A 360 9.78 19.25 -4.54
N ASP A 361 9.46 20.53 -4.41
CA ASP A 361 10.26 21.51 -3.67
C ASP A 361 9.66 21.74 -2.28
N TYR A 362 10.49 21.54 -1.27
CA TYR A 362 10.24 21.82 0.15
C TYR A 362 11.26 22.80 0.73
N GLY A 363 11.86 23.66 -0.09
CA GLY A 363 12.86 24.64 0.32
C GLY A 363 14.23 23.99 0.57
N PRO A 364 14.58 23.63 1.84
CA PRO A 364 15.86 22.96 2.11
C PRO A 364 16.00 21.58 1.49
N PHE A 365 14.88 20.98 1.07
CA PHE A 365 14.81 19.61 0.55
C PHE A 365 14.05 19.53 -0.78
N GLU A 366 14.55 18.70 -1.68
CA GLU A 366 13.84 18.26 -2.88
C GLU A 366 13.40 16.81 -2.69
N LEU A 367 12.11 16.55 -2.85
CA LEU A 367 11.59 15.18 -2.98
C LEU A 367 11.72 14.74 -4.43
N ALA A 368 12.85 14.08 -4.73
CA ALA A 368 13.17 13.64 -6.09
C ALA A 368 12.17 12.59 -6.57
N ASP A 369 12.00 11.50 -5.81
CA ASP A 369 11.10 10.40 -6.17
C ASP A 369 10.40 9.81 -4.95
N VAL A 370 9.32 9.05 -5.23
CA VAL A 370 8.63 8.23 -4.23
C VAL A 370 8.43 6.82 -4.78
N THR A 371 8.94 5.82 -4.07
CA THR A 371 8.70 4.42 -4.41
C THR A 371 7.78 3.80 -3.36
N MET A 372 6.69 3.17 -3.80
CA MET A 372 5.76 2.48 -2.91
C MET A 372 5.83 0.97 -3.10
N ALA A 373 5.61 0.23 -2.03
CA ALA A 373 5.61 -1.22 -2.06
C ALA A 373 4.66 -1.81 -1.02
N VAL A 374 4.20 -3.02 -1.30
CA VAL A 374 3.53 -3.87 -0.33
C VAL A 374 4.09 -5.29 -0.45
N SER A 375 4.26 -5.97 0.67
CA SER A 375 4.75 -7.36 0.67
C SER A 375 3.78 -8.29 -0.05
N LEU A 376 4.28 -9.00 -1.06
CA LEU A 376 3.54 -9.95 -1.89
C LEU A 376 3.89 -11.40 -1.58
N ASP A 377 4.74 -11.64 -0.57
CA ASP A 377 5.41 -12.91 -0.37
C ASP A 377 4.48 -14.07 -0.08
N MET A 378 3.38 -13.84 0.65
CA MET A 378 2.53 -14.89 1.15
C MET A 378 1.21 -15.07 0.40
N PHE A 379 0.55 -13.97 0.06
CA PHE A 379 -0.86 -13.98 -0.37
C PHE A 379 -1.13 -13.10 -1.58
N GLY A 380 -0.14 -12.29 -1.96
CA GLY A 380 -0.31 -11.27 -2.95
C GLY A 380 -0.48 -11.82 -4.37
N PRO A 381 -0.92 -10.96 -5.27
CA PRO A 381 -0.81 -11.19 -6.69
C PRO A 381 0.66 -11.36 -7.08
N SER A 382 0.93 -11.83 -8.29
CA SER A 382 2.31 -11.89 -8.81
C SER A 382 2.88 -10.50 -9.08
N LEU A 383 2.01 -9.56 -9.44
CA LEU A 383 2.31 -8.15 -9.69
C LEU A 383 1.34 -7.26 -8.93
N PHE A 384 1.86 -6.20 -8.33
CA PHE A 384 1.08 -5.14 -7.69
C PHE A 384 1.57 -3.78 -8.17
N ILE A 385 0.74 -3.09 -8.92
CA ILE A 385 1.04 -1.78 -9.48
C ILE A 385 0.44 -0.70 -8.59
N ILE A 386 1.26 0.26 -8.19
CA ILE A 386 0.86 1.42 -7.39
C ILE A 386 1.16 2.67 -8.21
N GLY A 387 0.10 3.40 -8.57
CA GLY A 387 0.20 4.70 -9.22
C GLY A 387 -0.09 5.83 -8.23
N SER A 388 0.74 6.86 -8.19
CA SER A 388 0.55 8.04 -7.36
C SER A 388 0.81 9.31 -8.15
N GLU A 389 -0.14 10.23 -8.12
CA GLU A 389 0.05 11.55 -8.71
C GLU A 389 0.65 12.50 -7.68
N ARG A 390 1.67 13.24 -8.09
CA ARG A 390 2.25 14.33 -7.30
C ARG A 390 2.62 15.51 -8.18
N GLU A 391 3.01 16.61 -7.57
CA GLU A 391 3.51 17.75 -8.29
C GLU A 391 4.66 17.34 -9.24
N GLY A 392 4.54 17.71 -10.50
CA GLY A 392 5.54 17.44 -11.52
C GLY A 392 5.60 16.01 -12.04
N GLY A 393 4.55 15.17 -11.85
CA GLY A 393 4.56 13.86 -12.50
C GLY A 393 3.62 12.80 -11.92
N ILE A 394 3.81 11.58 -12.42
CA ILE A 394 3.12 10.38 -11.93
C ILE A 394 4.17 9.31 -11.65
N ASP A 395 4.22 8.86 -10.39
CA ASP A 395 5.08 7.77 -9.97
C ASP A 395 4.35 6.44 -10.12
N LEU A 396 5.00 5.45 -10.74
CA LEU A 396 4.51 4.08 -10.88
C LEU A 396 5.49 3.13 -10.21
N SER A 397 5.03 2.40 -9.22
CA SER A 397 5.78 1.35 -8.54
C SER A 397 5.19 0.00 -8.90
N VAL A 398 6.00 -0.90 -9.46
CA VAL A 398 5.62 -2.26 -9.84
C VAL A 398 6.26 -3.23 -8.86
N GLY A 399 5.52 -3.58 -7.82
CA GLY A 399 5.89 -4.63 -6.88
C GLY A 399 5.68 -6.00 -7.52
N TYR A 400 6.63 -6.91 -7.32
CA TYR A 400 6.54 -8.27 -7.83
C TYR A 400 7.14 -9.28 -6.87
N SER A 401 6.65 -10.51 -6.95
CA SER A 401 7.26 -11.62 -6.24
C SER A 401 8.38 -12.21 -7.10
N ALA A 402 9.62 -11.91 -6.76
CA ALA A 402 10.81 -12.37 -7.48
C ALA A 402 10.90 -13.90 -7.57
N SER A 403 10.18 -14.60 -6.71
CA SER A 403 10.07 -16.05 -6.73
C SER A 403 9.04 -16.59 -7.74
N ALA A 404 8.09 -15.75 -8.15
CA ALA A 404 7.01 -16.14 -9.07
C ALA A 404 7.28 -15.71 -10.51
N ILE A 405 7.93 -14.56 -10.69
CA ILE A 405 8.21 -13.95 -11.96
C ILE A 405 9.61 -13.33 -11.93
N SER A 406 10.37 -13.44 -13.03
CA SER A 406 11.73 -12.89 -13.09
C SER A 406 11.73 -11.36 -13.19
N GLU A 407 12.82 -10.74 -12.76
CA GLU A 407 13.00 -9.29 -12.87
C GLU A 407 12.98 -8.82 -14.34
N GLU A 408 13.60 -9.59 -15.23
CA GLU A 408 13.60 -9.34 -16.68
C GLU A 408 12.17 -9.32 -17.24
N GLU A 409 11.34 -10.29 -16.88
CA GLU A 409 9.95 -10.35 -17.32
C GLU A 409 9.12 -9.16 -16.81
N VAL A 410 9.30 -8.79 -15.53
CA VAL A 410 8.59 -7.66 -14.94
C VAL A 410 9.06 -6.34 -15.53
N THR A 411 10.38 -6.19 -15.77
CA THR A 411 10.93 -5.01 -16.45
C THR A 411 10.34 -4.85 -17.83
N ALA A 412 10.29 -5.92 -18.61
CA ALA A 412 9.69 -5.87 -19.97
C ALA A 412 8.20 -5.50 -19.93
N LEU A 413 7.42 -6.04 -18.96
CA LEU A 413 6.01 -5.69 -18.79
C LEU A 413 5.83 -4.23 -18.35
N ALA A 414 6.67 -3.76 -17.43
CA ALA A 414 6.63 -2.40 -16.91
C ALA A 414 7.01 -1.38 -18.01
N ASP A 415 8.05 -1.65 -18.78
CA ASP A 415 8.51 -0.78 -19.86
C ASP A 415 7.51 -0.71 -21.02
N ASP A 416 6.90 -1.84 -21.37
CA ASP A 416 5.83 -1.86 -22.36
C ASP A 416 4.59 -1.07 -21.88
N ALA A 417 4.14 -1.29 -20.66
CA ALA A 417 3.03 -0.54 -20.09
C ALA A 417 3.34 0.95 -19.97
N PHE A 418 4.56 1.29 -19.53
CA PHE A 418 5.01 2.66 -19.36
C PHE A 418 5.08 3.41 -20.70
N THR A 419 5.59 2.77 -21.75
CA THR A 419 5.61 3.32 -23.11
C THR A 419 4.20 3.62 -23.63
N GLN A 420 3.24 2.72 -23.36
CA GLN A 420 1.84 2.94 -23.75
C GLN A 420 1.20 4.13 -23.03
N LEU A 421 1.65 4.44 -21.82
CA LEU A 421 1.22 5.62 -21.08
C LEU A 421 1.92 6.91 -21.52
N GLY A 422 2.79 6.83 -22.51
CA GLY A 422 3.56 7.97 -23.05
C GLY A 422 4.90 8.20 -22.36
N GLY A 423 5.34 7.27 -21.49
CA GLY A 423 6.65 7.33 -20.86
C GLY A 423 7.78 6.98 -21.83
N ARG A 424 8.97 7.49 -21.53
CA ARG A 424 10.19 7.17 -22.26
C ARG A 424 11.01 6.19 -21.44
N THR A 425 11.28 5.02 -22.01
CA THR A 425 12.24 4.08 -21.42
C THR A 425 13.63 4.53 -21.84
N GLY A 426 14.48 4.87 -20.86
CA GLY A 426 15.88 5.24 -21.09
C GLY A 426 16.74 4.04 -21.50
#